data_97d09bc4ca60f6b3f71a0a89b8097b4f
#
_entry.id   97d09bc4ca60f6b3f71a0a89b8097b4f
#
_cell.length_a   1.000
_cell.length_b   1.000
_cell.length_c   1.000
_cell.angle_alpha   90.00
_cell.angle_beta   90.00
_cell.angle_gamma   90.00
#
_symmetry.space_group_name_H-M   'P 1'
#
loop_
_entity.id
_entity.type
_entity.pdbx_description
1 polymer ?
#
loop_
_entity_poly.entity_id
_entity_poly.type
_entity_poly.pdbx_seq_one_letter_code
_entity_poly.pdbx_strand_id
1 'polypeptide(L)'
;MKTFTFRPKLFSSLKGYSKETFTADLMAGIIVGIVALPLAIAFGIASGVSPEKGIITAIIAGFVISLLGGSKVQIGGPTGAFIVIVYGIIARYGETGLIVATIMAGAILVMLGVFKLGTVIKFIPYPIVVGFTSGIAVTIFTTQIKDLLGLSADSVPADFLPKWQCYFENIGTADPLSVVVGIGSIAIIALWPRISKKIPGSLVAIFAMTLLTYLLRRYAGVTSIETIGDRFQISASLPGGAVPDMSWDVIKGLFPAAVTIAVLGAIESLLSATVADGVTGDKHDSNQELIAQGAANIVTPLFGGIPATGAIARTMTNINNGGKTPVAGLIHAAVLLLILLCLGPLTRHIPMACLAGVLVIVAYNMSEWRTFRALMSNPKADVAVLLVTFLLTVLFDLTVANEVGLVIACLLFMRRVAETTNISVLKDEIDPNADAGISLGAEHLVIPEGVEVYEIDGPFFFGIANKFEEQMVALGNHPQIRIIRMRKVPFIDSTGIHNLTNLCRMSKREGVQIILSGVNPTVHRTLEQARFYDLIGKENICSHIDLALEQARKELAARHPGKR
;
A
#
# COMPACT_ATOMS: atom_id res chain seq x y z
N MET A 1 19.76 18.24 4.25
CA MET A 1 19.02 17.32 3.36
C MET A 1 20.01 16.68 2.40
N LYS A 2 20.16 15.33 2.41
CA LYS A 2 20.96 14.66 1.37
C LYS A 2 20.24 14.85 0.04
N THR A 3 20.91 15.41 -0.95
CA THR A 3 20.37 15.62 -2.31
C THR A 3 19.87 14.30 -2.88
N PHE A 4 18.73 14.32 -3.57
CA PHE A 4 18.23 13.18 -4.30
C PHE A 4 19.22 12.85 -5.42
N THR A 5 19.68 11.60 -5.50
CA THR A 5 20.56 11.13 -6.58
C THR A 5 19.78 10.15 -7.43
N PHE A 6 19.44 10.51 -8.65
CA PHE A 6 18.81 9.65 -9.64
C PHE A 6 19.76 8.50 -10.02
N ARG A 7 19.44 7.26 -9.62
CA ARG A 7 20.31 6.08 -9.82
C ARG A 7 19.49 4.83 -10.18
N PRO A 8 19.01 4.71 -11.42
CA PRO A 8 18.36 3.49 -11.88
C PRO A 8 19.26 2.26 -11.70
N LYS A 9 18.68 1.16 -11.25
CA LYS A 9 19.41 -0.10 -11.01
C LYS A 9 19.99 -0.70 -12.29
N LEU A 10 19.43 -0.39 -13.45
CA LEU A 10 19.96 -0.84 -14.73
C LEU A 10 21.45 -0.47 -14.89
N PHE A 11 21.81 0.80 -14.67
CA PHE A 11 23.19 1.25 -14.87
C PHE A 11 24.18 0.59 -13.90
N SER A 12 23.73 0.30 -12.68
CA SER A 12 24.57 -0.42 -11.71
C SER A 12 24.70 -1.91 -12.05
N SER A 13 23.65 -2.51 -12.63
CA SER A 13 23.61 -3.91 -12.99
C SER A 13 24.42 -4.23 -14.27
N LEU A 14 24.62 -3.24 -15.14
CA LEU A 14 25.46 -3.40 -16.33
C LEU A 14 26.97 -3.40 -16.01
N LYS A 15 27.38 -2.96 -14.82
CA LYS A 15 28.77 -3.06 -14.38
C LYS A 15 29.10 -4.52 -14.05
N GLY A 16 29.95 -5.15 -14.86
CA GLY A 16 30.30 -6.56 -14.73
C GLY A 16 29.27 -7.54 -15.32
N TYR A 17 28.43 -7.07 -16.25
CA TYR A 17 27.42 -7.90 -16.92
C TYR A 17 28.07 -9.00 -17.78
N SER A 18 27.81 -10.27 -17.45
CA SER A 18 28.41 -11.44 -18.12
C SER A 18 27.47 -12.03 -19.19
N LYS A 19 28.04 -12.85 -20.08
CA LYS A 19 27.24 -13.62 -21.07
C LYS A 19 26.25 -14.57 -20.39
N GLU A 20 26.63 -15.16 -19.26
CA GLU A 20 25.77 -16.05 -18.46
C GLU A 20 24.55 -15.28 -17.89
N THR A 21 24.80 -14.07 -17.36
CA THR A 21 23.74 -13.20 -16.88
C THR A 21 22.80 -12.79 -18.01
N PHE A 22 23.37 -12.45 -19.19
CA PHE A 22 22.55 -12.13 -20.37
C PHE A 22 21.67 -13.31 -20.79
N THR A 23 22.21 -14.52 -20.84
CA THR A 23 21.42 -15.72 -21.23
C THR A 23 20.30 -15.98 -20.21
N ALA A 24 20.57 -15.81 -18.92
CA ALA A 24 19.56 -15.96 -17.87
C ALA A 24 18.45 -14.91 -18.01
N ASP A 25 18.83 -13.62 -18.16
CA ASP A 25 17.86 -12.53 -18.35
C ASP A 25 17.06 -12.68 -19.67
N LEU A 26 17.70 -13.16 -20.74
CA LEU A 26 17.04 -13.43 -22.02
C LEU A 26 15.95 -14.49 -21.87
N MET A 27 16.29 -15.62 -21.26
CA MET A 27 15.33 -16.71 -21.06
C MET A 27 14.20 -16.29 -20.13
N ALA A 28 14.51 -15.61 -19.02
CA ALA A 28 13.51 -15.11 -18.10
C ALA A 28 12.59 -14.09 -18.76
N GLY A 29 13.15 -13.12 -19.50
CA GLY A 29 12.39 -12.10 -20.21
C GLY A 29 11.44 -12.67 -21.26
N ILE A 30 11.88 -13.67 -22.05
CA ILE A 30 11.02 -14.37 -23.02
C ILE A 30 9.87 -15.07 -22.30
N ILE A 31 10.16 -15.86 -21.26
CA ILE A 31 9.13 -16.58 -20.50
C ILE A 31 8.13 -15.62 -19.88
N VAL A 32 8.60 -14.56 -19.23
CA VAL A 32 7.72 -13.57 -18.62
C VAL A 32 6.87 -12.84 -19.67
N GLY A 33 7.44 -12.53 -20.84
CA GLY A 33 6.70 -11.91 -21.96
C GLY A 33 5.54 -12.78 -22.43
N ILE A 34 5.78 -14.06 -22.64
CA ILE A 34 4.74 -15.01 -23.04
C ILE A 34 3.67 -15.17 -21.97
N VAL A 35 4.06 -15.27 -20.70
CA VAL A 35 3.16 -15.43 -19.54
C VAL A 35 2.32 -14.17 -19.30
N ALA A 36 2.88 -12.99 -19.52
CA ALA A 36 2.20 -11.72 -19.28
C ALA A 36 1.11 -11.40 -20.31
N LEU A 37 1.22 -11.94 -21.53
CA LEU A 37 0.28 -11.64 -22.62
C LEU A 37 -1.18 -11.92 -22.26
N PRO A 38 -1.57 -13.13 -21.80
CA PRO A 38 -2.94 -13.42 -21.42
C PRO A 38 -3.49 -12.48 -20.36
N LEU A 39 -2.66 -12.20 -19.35
CA LEU A 39 -3.05 -11.33 -18.24
C LEU A 39 -3.22 -9.88 -18.70
N ALA A 40 -2.35 -9.39 -19.58
CA ALA A 40 -2.44 -8.04 -20.12
C ALA A 40 -3.74 -7.84 -20.92
N ILE A 41 -4.09 -8.82 -21.77
CA ILE A 41 -5.35 -8.85 -22.53
C ILE A 41 -6.54 -8.84 -21.57
N ALA A 42 -6.55 -9.77 -20.60
CA ALA A 42 -7.65 -9.94 -19.66
C ALA A 42 -7.85 -8.69 -18.78
N PHE A 43 -6.78 -8.08 -18.31
CA PHE A 43 -6.86 -6.84 -17.52
C PHE A 43 -7.38 -5.65 -18.35
N GLY A 44 -6.97 -5.52 -19.61
CA GLY A 44 -7.51 -4.52 -20.52
C GLY A 44 -9.04 -4.64 -20.67
N ILE A 45 -9.50 -5.83 -21.05
CA ILE A 45 -10.93 -6.11 -21.25
C ILE A 45 -11.73 -5.91 -19.96
N ALA A 46 -11.26 -6.45 -18.83
CA ALA A 46 -11.94 -6.30 -17.55
C ALA A 46 -11.99 -4.84 -17.06
N SER A 47 -11.04 -4.02 -17.48
CA SER A 47 -11.01 -2.58 -17.22
C SER A 47 -11.94 -1.76 -18.14
N GLY A 48 -12.62 -2.41 -19.10
CA GLY A 48 -13.54 -1.74 -20.04
C GLY A 48 -12.84 -1.10 -21.23
N VAL A 49 -11.57 -1.48 -21.53
CA VAL A 49 -10.83 -1.03 -22.71
C VAL A 49 -10.55 -2.17 -23.66
N SER A 50 -10.07 -1.84 -24.86
CA SER A 50 -9.68 -2.85 -25.83
C SER A 50 -8.47 -3.67 -25.37
N PRO A 51 -8.36 -4.94 -25.81
CA PRO A 51 -7.29 -5.86 -25.36
C PRO A 51 -5.88 -5.34 -25.68
N GLU A 52 -5.71 -4.66 -26.81
CA GLU A 52 -4.42 -4.08 -27.18
C GLU A 52 -3.92 -3.04 -26.18
N LYS A 53 -4.79 -2.26 -25.54
CA LYS A 53 -4.40 -1.27 -24.53
C LYS A 53 -3.75 -1.91 -23.31
N GLY A 54 -4.22 -3.09 -22.92
CA GLY A 54 -3.56 -3.90 -21.89
C GLY A 54 -2.16 -4.36 -22.30
N ILE A 55 -2.00 -4.81 -23.56
CA ILE A 55 -0.69 -5.24 -24.09
C ILE A 55 0.25 -4.03 -24.20
N ILE A 56 -0.21 -2.91 -24.76
CA ILE A 56 0.56 -1.66 -24.86
C ILE A 56 1.03 -1.21 -23.48
N THR A 57 0.17 -1.30 -22.47
CA THR A 57 0.55 -0.99 -21.09
C THR A 57 1.68 -1.88 -20.61
N ALA A 58 1.62 -3.19 -20.85
CA ALA A 58 2.68 -4.12 -20.47
C ALA A 58 4.00 -3.83 -21.20
N ILE A 59 3.94 -3.42 -22.47
CA ILE A 59 5.11 -3.03 -23.28
C ILE A 59 5.73 -1.74 -22.73
N ILE A 60 4.97 -0.64 -22.73
CA ILE A 60 5.50 0.69 -22.43
C ILE A 60 5.87 0.82 -20.94
N ALA A 61 4.95 0.47 -20.05
CA ALA A 61 5.23 0.53 -18.61
C ALA A 61 6.31 -0.47 -18.20
N GLY A 62 6.28 -1.70 -18.73
CA GLY A 62 7.32 -2.71 -18.48
C GLY A 62 8.69 -2.22 -18.90
N PHE A 63 8.80 -1.55 -20.06
CA PHE A 63 10.03 -0.95 -20.56
C PHE A 63 10.51 0.19 -19.65
N VAL A 64 9.65 1.17 -19.36
CA VAL A 64 10.01 2.36 -18.58
C VAL A 64 10.39 1.98 -17.14
N ILE A 65 9.62 1.10 -16.50
CA ILE A 65 9.89 0.64 -15.12
C ILE A 65 11.22 -0.11 -15.07
N SER A 66 11.51 -0.98 -16.03
CA SER A 66 12.78 -1.71 -16.09
C SER A 66 13.96 -0.80 -16.40
N LEU A 67 13.77 0.24 -17.22
CA LEU A 67 14.81 1.22 -17.55
C LEU A 67 15.19 2.11 -16.36
N LEU A 68 14.18 2.62 -15.64
CA LEU A 68 14.33 3.66 -14.62
C LEU A 68 14.22 3.13 -13.19
N GLY A 69 13.85 1.86 -12.99
CA GLY A 69 13.47 1.28 -11.71
C GLY A 69 14.55 1.23 -10.65
N GLY A 70 14.10 1.19 -9.40
CA GLY A 70 14.91 1.01 -8.20
C GLY A 70 15.10 -0.44 -7.80
N SER A 71 14.47 -1.41 -8.47
CA SER A 71 14.62 -2.85 -8.30
C SER A 71 15.38 -3.46 -9.48
N LYS A 72 16.15 -4.53 -9.22
CA LYS A 72 16.87 -5.25 -10.29
C LYS A 72 15.99 -6.18 -11.11
N VAL A 73 14.92 -6.69 -10.52
CA VAL A 73 14.16 -7.82 -11.09
C VAL A 73 12.67 -7.54 -11.26
N GLN A 74 12.21 -6.34 -10.88
CA GLN A 74 10.79 -5.99 -10.97
C GLN A 74 10.31 -5.90 -12.41
N ILE A 75 9.14 -6.48 -12.66
CA ILE A 75 8.43 -6.42 -13.93
C ILE A 75 7.16 -5.60 -13.72
N GLY A 76 7.04 -4.50 -14.49
CA GLY A 76 5.87 -3.65 -14.47
C GLY A 76 4.85 -3.97 -15.55
N GLY A 77 3.66 -3.43 -15.42
CA GLY A 77 2.57 -3.53 -16.40
C GLY A 77 1.18 -3.40 -15.75
N PRO A 78 0.09 -3.68 -16.49
CA PRO A 78 -1.26 -3.61 -15.96
C PRO A 78 -1.45 -4.68 -14.88
N THR A 79 -2.20 -4.37 -13.82
CA THR A 79 -2.51 -5.29 -12.72
C THR A 79 -4.01 -5.36 -12.46
N GLY A 80 -4.45 -6.44 -11.80
CA GLY A 80 -5.84 -6.62 -11.42
C GLY A 80 -6.36 -5.52 -10.48
N ALA A 81 -5.48 -4.93 -9.67
CA ALA A 81 -5.86 -3.90 -8.73
C ALA A 81 -6.42 -2.63 -9.38
N PHE A 82 -6.00 -2.32 -10.59
CA PHE A 82 -6.52 -1.15 -11.31
C PHE A 82 -7.83 -1.40 -12.05
N ILE A 83 -8.29 -2.64 -12.23
CA ILE A 83 -9.48 -2.96 -13.02
C ILE A 83 -10.68 -2.10 -12.60
N VAL A 84 -10.97 -2.10 -11.31
CA VAL A 84 -12.18 -1.47 -10.77
C VAL A 84 -12.14 0.05 -10.94
N ILE A 85 -11.00 0.67 -10.61
CA ILE A 85 -10.86 2.14 -10.70
C ILE A 85 -10.83 2.59 -12.17
N VAL A 86 -10.14 1.85 -13.05
CA VAL A 86 -10.10 2.16 -14.48
C VAL A 86 -11.50 2.05 -15.09
N TYR A 87 -12.23 0.96 -14.79
CA TYR A 87 -13.61 0.79 -15.24
C TYR A 87 -14.52 1.93 -14.77
N GLY A 88 -14.42 2.34 -13.51
CA GLY A 88 -15.19 3.44 -12.93
C GLY A 88 -14.87 4.79 -13.58
N ILE A 89 -13.60 5.07 -13.88
CA ILE A 89 -13.19 6.31 -14.57
C ILE A 89 -13.72 6.31 -16.00
N ILE A 90 -13.60 5.20 -16.73
CA ILE A 90 -14.09 5.10 -18.12
C ILE A 90 -15.60 5.29 -18.18
N ALA A 91 -16.34 4.67 -17.25
CA ALA A 91 -17.81 4.79 -17.21
C ALA A 91 -18.29 6.23 -16.97
N ARG A 92 -17.53 7.03 -16.21
CA ARG A 92 -17.92 8.41 -15.84
C ARG A 92 -17.29 9.49 -16.72
N TYR A 93 -16.04 9.32 -17.13
CA TYR A 93 -15.23 10.34 -17.78
C TYR A 93 -14.67 9.93 -19.13
N GLY A 94 -14.96 8.69 -19.58
CA GLY A 94 -14.45 8.14 -20.83
C GLY A 94 -12.93 7.88 -20.81
N GLU A 95 -12.40 7.55 -21.99
CA GLU A 95 -10.97 7.24 -22.16
C GLU A 95 -10.07 8.47 -21.95
N THR A 96 -10.52 9.65 -22.36
CA THR A 96 -9.77 10.91 -22.15
C THR A 96 -9.58 11.20 -20.65
N GLY A 97 -10.62 10.97 -19.84
CA GLY A 97 -10.54 11.10 -18.39
C GLY A 97 -9.54 10.11 -17.78
N LEU A 98 -9.48 8.88 -18.29
CA LEU A 98 -8.49 7.89 -17.86
C LEU A 98 -7.06 8.34 -18.15
N ILE A 99 -6.79 8.87 -19.34
CA ILE A 99 -5.47 9.38 -19.72
C ILE A 99 -5.03 10.49 -18.75
N VAL A 100 -5.91 11.48 -18.49
CA VAL A 100 -5.62 12.59 -17.57
C VAL A 100 -5.38 12.07 -16.15
N ALA A 101 -6.25 11.22 -15.60
CA ALA A 101 -6.10 10.67 -14.26
C ALA A 101 -4.79 9.88 -14.10
N THR A 102 -4.40 9.12 -15.13
CA THR A 102 -3.16 8.32 -15.12
C THR A 102 -1.91 9.20 -15.17
N ILE A 103 -1.91 10.25 -15.99
CA ILE A 103 -0.80 11.23 -16.05
C ILE A 103 -0.67 11.94 -14.71
N MET A 104 -1.78 12.38 -14.11
CA MET A 104 -1.78 13.01 -12.79
C MET A 104 -1.25 12.07 -11.71
N ALA A 105 -1.68 10.82 -11.71
CA ALA A 105 -1.19 9.79 -10.80
C ALA A 105 0.32 9.58 -10.97
N GLY A 106 0.80 9.55 -12.22
CA GLY A 106 2.23 9.47 -12.54
C GLY A 106 3.01 10.66 -11.98
N ALA A 107 2.49 11.89 -12.13
CA ALA A 107 3.11 13.09 -11.56
C ALA A 107 3.18 13.03 -10.01
N ILE A 108 2.10 12.56 -9.35
CA ILE A 108 2.09 12.35 -7.89
C ILE A 108 3.15 11.33 -7.49
N LEU A 109 3.27 10.21 -8.18
CA LEU A 109 4.29 9.18 -7.90
C LEU A 109 5.71 9.71 -8.04
N VAL A 110 5.99 10.51 -9.09
CA VAL A 110 7.29 11.17 -9.26
C VAL A 110 7.56 12.11 -8.08
N MET A 111 6.60 12.92 -7.68
CA MET A 111 6.73 13.80 -6.52
C MET A 111 7.02 13.02 -5.23
N LEU A 112 6.27 11.93 -4.97
CA LEU A 112 6.52 11.07 -3.80
C LEU A 112 7.95 10.52 -3.79
N GLY A 113 8.47 10.10 -4.93
CA GLY A 113 9.85 9.63 -5.06
C GLY A 113 10.89 10.73 -4.84
N VAL A 114 10.72 11.89 -5.47
CA VAL A 114 11.63 13.05 -5.35
C VAL A 114 11.68 13.59 -3.92
N PHE A 115 10.53 13.69 -3.24
CA PHE A 115 10.44 14.10 -1.84
C PHE A 115 10.83 13.01 -0.85
N LYS A 116 11.29 11.83 -1.32
CA LYS A 116 11.73 10.68 -0.50
C LYS A 116 10.63 10.13 0.41
N LEU A 117 9.41 10.17 -0.04
CA LEU A 117 8.24 9.65 0.67
C LEU A 117 8.00 8.16 0.44
N GLY A 118 8.85 7.46 -0.31
CA GLY A 118 8.78 6.01 -0.50
C GLY A 118 8.81 5.20 0.80
N THR A 119 9.41 5.74 1.86
CA THR A 119 9.37 5.12 3.19
C THR A 119 8.04 5.34 3.91
N VAL A 120 7.28 6.39 3.59
CA VAL A 120 6.00 6.71 4.23
C VAL A 120 4.94 5.66 3.90
N ILE A 121 4.99 5.11 2.70
CA ILE A 121 4.06 4.05 2.26
C ILE A 121 4.16 2.79 3.13
N LYS A 122 5.31 2.55 3.75
CA LYS A 122 5.51 1.44 4.72
C LYS A 122 4.68 1.60 6.00
N PHE A 123 4.14 2.79 6.26
CA PHE A 123 3.27 3.05 7.40
C PHE A 123 1.79 2.71 7.15
N ILE A 124 1.41 2.30 5.93
CA ILE A 124 0.04 1.84 5.66
C ILE A 124 -0.17 0.52 6.40
N PRO A 125 -1.17 0.46 7.32
CA PRO A 125 -1.41 -0.75 8.10
C PRO A 125 -1.77 -1.95 7.23
N TYR A 126 -1.19 -3.09 7.54
CA TYR A 126 -1.41 -4.33 6.79
C TYR A 126 -2.89 -4.75 6.65
N PRO A 127 -3.77 -4.58 7.67
CA PRO A 127 -5.20 -4.87 7.51
C PRO A 127 -5.90 -4.06 6.41
N ILE A 128 -5.46 -2.81 6.15
CA ILE A 128 -6.01 -2.01 5.03
C ILE A 128 -5.66 -2.69 3.70
N VAL A 129 -4.39 -3.05 3.52
CA VAL A 129 -3.92 -3.67 2.27
C VAL A 129 -4.69 -4.96 2.00
N VAL A 130 -4.81 -5.85 3.01
CA VAL A 130 -5.53 -7.12 2.85
C VAL A 130 -7.04 -6.92 2.65
N GLY A 131 -7.67 -6.00 3.39
CA GLY A 131 -9.09 -5.67 3.21
C GLY A 131 -9.38 -5.16 1.80
N PHE A 132 -8.53 -4.27 1.34
CA PHE A 132 -8.61 -3.67 0.01
C PHE A 132 -8.38 -4.70 -1.12
N THR A 133 -7.30 -5.48 -1.07
CA THR A 133 -7.01 -6.50 -2.11
C THR A 133 -8.07 -7.60 -2.16
N SER A 134 -8.58 -8.02 -1.00
CA SER A 134 -9.69 -8.98 -0.92
C SER A 134 -10.99 -8.40 -1.49
N GLY A 135 -11.27 -7.12 -1.23
CA GLY A 135 -12.44 -6.43 -1.80
C GLY A 135 -12.35 -6.30 -3.33
N ILE A 136 -11.19 -5.91 -3.85
CA ILE A 136 -10.92 -5.90 -5.30
C ILE A 136 -11.12 -7.28 -5.91
N ALA A 137 -10.63 -8.32 -5.25
CA ALA A 137 -10.78 -9.69 -5.73
C ALA A 137 -12.25 -10.09 -5.90
N VAL A 138 -13.12 -9.76 -4.94
CA VAL A 138 -14.57 -9.97 -5.03
C VAL A 138 -15.17 -9.18 -6.19
N THR A 139 -14.76 -7.93 -6.38
CA THR A 139 -15.25 -7.09 -7.47
C THR A 139 -14.79 -7.62 -8.83
N ILE A 140 -13.52 -8.03 -8.98
CA ILE A 140 -13.03 -8.67 -10.21
C ILE A 140 -13.84 -9.93 -10.51
N PHE A 141 -14.00 -10.82 -9.54
CA PHE A 141 -14.82 -12.03 -9.71
C PHE A 141 -16.21 -11.68 -10.20
N THR A 142 -16.87 -10.70 -9.58
CA THR A 142 -18.21 -10.25 -9.97
C THR A 142 -18.25 -9.76 -11.42
N THR A 143 -17.22 -9.04 -11.89
CA THR A 143 -17.20 -8.56 -13.29
C THR A 143 -17.06 -9.68 -14.31
N GLN A 144 -16.59 -10.87 -13.92
CA GLN A 144 -16.38 -11.99 -14.84
C GLN A 144 -17.64 -12.86 -15.04
N ILE A 145 -18.66 -12.71 -14.23
CA ILE A 145 -19.86 -13.57 -14.27
C ILE A 145 -20.55 -13.54 -15.63
N LYS A 146 -20.67 -12.34 -16.25
CA LYS A 146 -21.27 -12.21 -17.59
C LYS A 146 -20.57 -13.10 -18.61
N ASP A 147 -19.25 -12.93 -18.74
CA ASP A 147 -18.47 -13.61 -19.77
C ASP A 147 -18.26 -15.10 -19.44
N LEU A 148 -18.14 -15.44 -18.15
CA LEU A 148 -18.02 -16.82 -17.68
C LEU A 148 -19.25 -17.68 -18.01
N LEU A 149 -20.44 -17.08 -17.84
CA LEU A 149 -21.71 -17.74 -18.09
C LEU A 149 -22.27 -17.46 -19.50
N GLY A 150 -21.63 -16.59 -20.27
CA GLY A 150 -22.10 -16.20 -21.60
C GLY A 150 -23.46 -15.49 -21.55
N LEU A 151 -23.70 -14.61 -20.56
CA LEU A 151 -24.99 -13.92 -20.40
C LEU A 151 -25.19 -12.86 -21.48
N SER A 152 -26.39 -12.82 -22.06
CA SER A 152 -26.83 -11.79 -23.00
C SER A 152 -27.38 -10.59 -22.23
N ALA A 153 -26.51 -9.64 -21.87
CA ALA A 153 -26.89 -8.37 -21.25
C ALA A 153 -26.29 -7.21 -22.06
N ASP A 154 -27.12 -6.29 -22.54
CA ASP A 154 -26.68 -5.18 -23.40
C ASP A 154 -25.77 -4.22 -22.65
N SER A 155 -26.10 -3.91 -21.38
CA SER A 155 -25.28 -3.10 -20.50
C SER A 155 -25.27 -3.68 -19.09
N VAL A 156 -24.08 -3.72 -18.47
CA VAL A 156 -23.90 -4.17 -17.10
C VAL A 156 -23.59 -2.95 -16.24
N PRO A 157 -24.38 -2.66 -15.18
CA PRO A 157 -24.12 -1.55 -14.28
C PRO A 157 -22.73 -1.59 -13.65
N ALA A 158 -22.15 -0.42 -13.35
CA ALA A 158 -20.85 -0.33 -12.71
C ALA A 158 -20.89 -0.74 -11.23
N ASP A 159 -21.97 -0.38 -10.54
CA ASP A 159 -22.12 -0.60 -9.10
C ASP A 159 -22.40 -2.07 -8.74
N PHE A 160 -21.91 -2.52 -7.59
CA PHE A 160 -21.91 -3.92 -7.18
C PHE A 160 -23.33 -4.52 -7.09
N LEU A 161 -24.24 -3.91 -6.35
CA LEU A 161 -25.60 -4.44 -6.15
C LEU A 161 -26.45 -4.43 -7.44
N PRO A 162 -26.53 -3.33 -8.21
CA PRO A 162 -27.21 -3.33 -9.50
C PRO A 162 -26.62 -4.33 -10.51
N LYS A 163 -25.30 -4.58 -10.44
CA LYS A 163 -24.62 -5.57 -11.29
C LYS A 163 -25.12 -6.99 -11.00
N TRP A 164 -25.22 -7.38 -9.74
CA TRP A 164 -25.76 -8.68 -9.36
C TRP A 164 -27.24 -8.81 -9.72
N GLN A 165 -28.04 -7.75 -9.55
CA GLN A 165 -29.43 -7.75 -10.00
C GLN A 165 -29.53 -8.01 -11.50
N CYS A 166 -28.71 -7.30 -12.32
CA CYS A 166 -28.66 -7.53 -13.77
C CYS A 166 -28.30 -8.99 -14.12
N TYR A 167 -27.37 -9.61 -13.39
CA TYR A 167 -27.02 -11.01 -13.63
C TYR A 167 -28.13 -11.98 -13.27
N PHE A 168 -28.85 -11.76 -12.17
CA PHE A 168 -30.00 -12.60 -11.80
C PHE A 168 -31.15 -12.48 -12.79
N GLU A 169 -31.43 -11.29 -13.29
CA GLU A 169 -32.46 -11.04 -14.30
C GLU A 169 -32.12 -11.74 -15.64
N ASN A 170 -30.85 -11.84 -15.98
CA ASN A 170 -30.39 -12.43 -17.24
C ASN A 170 -29.85 -13.87 -17.12
N ILE A 171 -29.97 -14.54 -15.96
CA ILE A 171 -29.40 -15.88 -15.72
C ILE A 171 -29.95 -16.92 -16.70
N GLY A 172 -31.20 -16.76 -17.14
CA GLY A 172 -31.85 -17.63 -18.12
C GLY A 172 -31.26 -17.58 -19.53
N THR A 173 -30.40 -16.60 -19.82
CA THR A 173 -29.71 -16.45 -21.11
C THR A 173 -28.34 -17.14 -21.15
N ALA A 174 -27.95 -17.83 -20.07
CA ALA A 174 -26.64 -18.46 -19.96
C ALA A 174 -26.37 -19.46 -21.12
N ASP A 175 -25.23 -19.33 -21.77
CA ASP A 175 -24.79 -20.26 -22.83
C ASP A 175 -24.01 -21.43 -22.24
N PRO A 176 -24.53 -22.67 -22.33
CA PRO A 176 -23.87 -23.84 -21.77
C PRO A 176 -22.45 -24.09 -22.29
N LEU A 177 -22.18 -23.74 -23.57
CA LEU A 177 -20.86 -23.94 -24.15
C LEU A 177 -19.84 -22.93 -23.62
N SER A 178 -20.25 -21.68 -23.43
CA SER A 178 -19.43 -20.68 -22.73
C SER A 178 -19.10 -21.08 -21.30
N VAL A 179 -20.08 -21.63 -20.57
CA VAL A 179 -19.86 -22.18 -19.21
C VAL A 179 -18.83 -23.31 -19.23
N VAL A 180 -18.94 -24.26 -20.18
CA VAL A 180 -17.97 -25.36 -20.33
C VAL A 180 -16.57 -24.84 -20.62
N VAL A 181 -16.42 -23.85 -21.50
CA VAL A 181 -15.13 -23.22 -21.81
C VAL A 181 -14.57 -22.50 -20.60
N GLY A 182 -15.39 -21.73 -19.89
CA GLY A 182 -14.97 -20.99 -18.70
C GLY A 182 -14.53 -21.91 -17.55
N ILE A 183 -15.36 -22.88 -17.17
CA ILE A 183 -15.05 -23.86 -16.11
C ILE A 183 -13.87 -24.74 -16.53
N GLY A 184 -13.81 -25.17 -17.80
CA GLY A 184 -12.69 -25.92 -18.35
C GLY A 184 -11.37 -25.15 -18.25
N SER A 185 -11.39 -23.83 -18.51
CA SER A 185 -10.22 -22.96 -18.33
C SER A 185 -9.79 -22.92 -16.87
N ILE A 186 -10.72 -22.72 -15.92
CA ILE A 186 -10.45 -22.74 -14.49
C ILE A 186 -9.83 -24.09 -14.08
N ALA A 187 -10.40 -25.19 -14.53
CA ALA A 187 -9.91 -26.54 -14.22
C ALA A 187 -8.48 -26.75 -14.74
N ILE A 188 -8.22 -26.37 -15.98
CA ILE A 188 -6.86 -26.47 -16.56
C ILE A 188 -5.88 -25.65 -15.70
N ILE A 189 -6.17 -24.39 -15.40
CA ILE A 189 -5.27 -23.53 -14.64
C ILE A 189 -5.01 -24.08 -13.24
N ALA A 190 -6.05 -24.59 -12.56
CA ALA A 190 -5.94 -25.14 -11.21
C ALA A 190 -5.19 -26.47 -11.13
N LEU A 191 -5.33 -27.32 -12.14
CA LEU A 191 -4.73 -28.66 -12.16
C LEU A 191 -3.35 -28.69 -12.82
N TRP A 192 -3.06 -27.77 -13.75
CA TRP A 192 -1.81 -27.74 -14.53
C TRP A 192 -0.54 -27.73 -13.68
N PRO A 193 -0.44 -27.01 -12.53
CA PRO A 193 0.75 -27.04 -11.70
C PRO A 193 1.15 -28.42 -11.16
N ARG A 194 0.23 -29.39 -11.21
CA ARG A 194 0.52 -30.79 -10.86
C ARG A 194 1.27 -31.53 -11.98
N ILE A 195 1.12 -31.06 -13.23
CA ILE A 195 1.72 -31.64 -14.42
C ILE A 195 3.06 -30.95 -14.72
N SER A 196 3.05 -29.62 -14.78
CA SER A 196 4.23 -28.82 -15.09
C SER A 196 4.22 -27.50 -14.33
N LYS A 197 5.34 -27.20 -13.67
CA LYS A 197 5.57 -25.89 -13.03
C LYS A 197 6.30 -24.90 -13.96
N LYS A 198 6.81 -25.38 -15.11
CA LYS A 198 7.57 -24.55 -16.05
C LYS A 198 6.67 -23.74 -16.98
N ILE A 199 5.52 -24.29 -17.35
CA ILE A 199 4.56 -23.64 -18.25
C ILE A 199 3.36 -23.18 -17.43
N PRO A 200 2.97 -21.89 -17.45
CA PRO A 200 1.80 -21.40 -16.73
C PRO A 200 0.50 -22.04 -17.24
N GLY A 201 -0.36 -22.44 -16.29
CA GLY A 201 -1.65 -23.04 -16.63
C GLY A 201 -2.58 -22.10 -17.42
N SER A 202 -2.48 -20.78 -17.21
CA SER A 202 -3.25 -19.80 -17.97
C SER A 202 -2.92 -19.80 -19.47
N LEU A 203 -1.64 -19.92 -19.82
CA LEU A 203 -1.22 -20.02 -21.22
C LEU A 203 -1.77 -21.28 -21.87
N VAL A 204 -1.69 -22.43 -21.17
CA VAL A 204 -2.22 -23.71 -21.66
C VAL A 204 -3.73 -23.66 -21.82
N ALA A 205 -4.45 -23.09 -20.85
CA ALA A 205 -5.89 -22.93 -20.92
C ALA A 205 -6.31 -22.08 -22.12
N ILE A 206 -5.66 -20.95 -22.35
CA ILE A 206 -5.96 -20.09 -23.51
C ILE A 206 -5.71 -20.83 -24.81
N PHE A 207 -4.56 -21.49 -24.96
CA PHE A 207 -4.26 -22.23 -26.19
C PHE A 207 -5.26 -23.38 -26.44
N ALA A 208 -5.53 -24.19 -25.42
CA ALA A 208 -6.44 -25.33 -25.51
C ALA A 208 -7.88 -24.89 -25.81
N MET A 209 -8.39 -23.87 -25.11
CA MET A 209 -9.76 -23.41 -25.26
C MET A 209 -9.95 -22.59 -26.54
N THR A 210 -8.93 -21.86 -27.00
CA THR A 210 -8.95 -21.18 -28.29
C THR A 210 -9.01 -22.21 -29.44
N LEU A 211 -8.17 -23.24 -29.36
CA LEU A 211 -8.19 -24.32 -30.35
C LEU A 211 -9.55 -25.03 -30.34
N LEU A 212 -10.07 -25.40 -29.19
CA LEU A 212 -11.39 -26.02 -29.03
C LEU A 212 -12.49 -25.14 -29.63
N THR A 213 -12.54 -23.86 -29.29
CA THR A 213 -13.55 -22.92 -29.81
C THR A 213 -13.42 -22.74 -31.31
N TYR A 214 -12.19 -22.65 -31.84
CA TYR A 214 -11.94 -22.57 -33.28
C TYR A 214 -12.46 -23.81 -34.02
N LEU A 215 -12.20 -25.01 -33.49
CA LEU A 215 -12.67 -26.28 -34.09
C LEU A 215 -14.21 -26.37 -34.03
N LEU A 216 -14.83 -26.00 -32.90
CA LEU A 216 -16.29 -25.98 -32.74
C LEU A 216 -16.95 -25.01 -33.74
N ARG A 217 -16.41 -23.80 -33.87
CA ARG A 217 -16.89 -22.82 -34.85
C ARG A 217 -16.73 -23.33 -36.30
N ARG A 218 -15.57 -23.93 -36.64
CA ARG A 218 -15.23 -24.33 -38.00
C ARG A 218 -15.97 -25.56 -38.46
N TYR A 219 -16.14 -26.58 -37.59
CA TYR A 219 -16.66 -27.90 -37.97
C TYR A 219 -18.07 -28.18 -37.45
N ALA A 220 -18.46 -27.59 -36.28
CA ALA A 220 -19.77 -27.78 -35.72
C ALA A 220 -20.72 -26.57 -35.89
N GLY A 221 -20.26 -25.49 -36.54
CA GLY A 221 -21.06 -24.29 -36.79
C GLY A 221 -21.48 -23.52 -35.51
N VAL A 222 -20.81 -23.74 -34.38
CA VAL A 222 -21.11 -23.09 -33.10
C VAL A 222 -20.73 -21.62 -33.16
N THR A 223 -21.69 -20.72 -32.98
CA THR A 223 -21.49 -19.26 -32.96
C THR A 223 -21.79 -18.64 -31.60
N SER A 224 -22.30 -19.43 -30.65
CA SER A 224 -22.71 -18.93 -29.31
C SER A 224 -21.53 -18.53 -28.42
N ILE A 225 -20.35 -19.16 -28.59
CA ILE A 225 -19.17 -18.82 -27.80
C ILE A 225 -18.57 -17.51 -28.35
N GLU A 226 -18.70 -16.43 -27.60
CA GLU A 226 -18.14 -15.12 -27.97
C GLU A 226 -16.62 -15.13 -27.87
N THR A 227 -15.94 -14.56 -28.89
CA THR A 227 -14.49 -14.39 -28.91
C THR A 227 -14.10 -12.92 -28.86
N ILE A 228 -12.82 -12.62 -28.62
CA ILE A 228 -12.33 -11.23 -28.64
C ILE A 228 -12.66 -10.55 -29.97
N GLY A 229 -12.50 -11.25 -31.10
CA GLY A 229 -12.75 -10.71 -32.44
C GLY A 229 -14.22 -10.40 -32.74
N ASP A 230 -15.18 -10.97 -31.96
CA ASP A 230 -16.59 -10.66 -32.09
C ASP A 230 -16.92 -9.32 -31.39
N ARG A 231 -16.17 -8.96 -30.37
CA ARG A 231 -16.40 -7.76 -29.53
C ARG A 231 -15.46 -6.60 -29.86
N PHE A 232 -14.21 -6.88 -30.26
CA PHE A 232 -13.15 -5.89 -30.47
C PHE A 232 -12.49 -6.03 -31.83
N GLN A 233 -12.18 -4.89 -32.47
CA GLN A 233 -11.31 -4.85 -33.64
C GLN A 233 -9.86 -4.62 -33.14
N ILE A 234 -9.02 -5.63 -33.26
CA ILE A 234 -7.62 -5.55 -32.83
C ILE A 234 -6.79 -4.98 -33.96
N SER A 235 -6.17 -3.82 -33.73
CA SER A 235 -5.16 -3.26 -34.63
C SER A 235 -3.76 -3.69 -34.18
N ALA A 236 -2.98 -4.26 -35.07
CA ALA A 236 -1.58 -4.64 -34.82
C ALA A 236 -0.64 -3.44 -34.96
N SER A 237 -0.99 -2.31 -34.37
CA SER A 237 -0.20 -1.07 -34.44
C SER A 237 -0.13 -0.40 -33.08
N LEU A 238 1.01 0.26 -32.79
CA LEU A 238 1.08 1.17 -31.64
C LEU A 238 0.30 2.45 -31.99
N PRO A 239 -0.68 2.88 -31.18
CA PRO A 239 -1.35 4.15 -31.41
C PRO A 239 -0.36 5.31 -31.36
N GLY A 240 -0.61 6.33 -32.18
CA GLY A 240 0.13 7.60 -32.09
C GLY A 240 -0.15 8.28 -30.74
N GLY A 241 0.86 8.93 -30.19
CA GLY A 241 0.71 9.66 -28.92
C GLY A 241 -0.36 10.76 -29.05
N ALA A 242 -1.35 10.74 -28.19
CA ALA A 242 -2.37 11.76 -28.09
C ALA A 242 -2.23 12.50 -26.75
N VAL A 243 -2.12 13.83 -26.80
CA VAL A 243 -2.16 14.66 -25.60
C VAL A 243 -3.61 15.04 -25.34
N PRO A 244 -4.19 14.68 -24.18
CA PRO A 244 -5.57 14.99 -23.85
C PRO A 244 -5.74 16.49 -23.55
N ASP A 245 -6.98 16.96 -23.69
CA ASP A 245 -7.34 18.29 -23.18
C ASP A 245 -7.37 18.26 -21.65
N MET A 246 -6.54 19.09 -21.01
CA MET A 246 -6.36 19.16 -19.56
C MET A 246 -6.98 20.46 -19.02
N SER A 247 -8.30 20.63 -19.19
CA SER A 247 -8.99 21.76 -18.58
C SER A 247 -8.99 21.65 -17.04
N TRP A 248 -9.02 22.79 -16.35
CA TRP A 248 -8.95 22.84 -14.87
C TRP A 248 -10.10 22.08 -14.19
N ASP A 249 -11.30 22.13 -14.75
CA ASP A 249 -12.46 21.42 -14.20
C ASP A 249 -12.30 19.89 -14.29
N VAL A 250 -11.75 19.40 -15.39
CA VAL A 250 -11.44 17.97 -15.58
C VAL A 250 -10.37 17.53 -14.58
N ILE A 251 -9.29 18.30 -14.42
CA ILE A 251 -8.23 18.03 -13.45
C ILE A 251 -8.80 17.93 -12.04
N LYS A 252 -9.61 18.91 -11.63
CA LYS A 252 -10.24 18.95 -10.30
C LYS A 252 -11.16 17.75 -10.05
N GLY A 253 -11.97 17.38 -11.02
CA GLY A 253 -12.90 16.23 -10.92
C GLY A 253 -12.18 14.88 -10.85
N LEU A 254 -11.03 14.75 -11.52
CA LEU A 254 -10.26 13.51 -11.59
C LEU A 254 -9.17 13.39 -10.49
N PHE A 255 -8.93 14.45 -9.72
CA PHE A 255 -7.86 14.47 -8.70
C PHE A 255 -8.01 13.34 -7.66
N PRO A 256 -9.19 13.05 -7.07
CA PRO A 256 -9.34 11.92 -6.15
C PRO A 256 -8.98 10.58 -6.78
N ALA A 257 -9.44 10.33 -8.01
CA ALA A 257 -9.10 9.11 -8.75
C ALA A 257 -7.59 9.01 -9.04
N ALA A 258 -6.94 10.12 -9.40
CA ALA A 258 -5.50 10.17 -9.63
C ALA A 258 -4.71 9.87 -8.35
N VAL A 259 -5.12 10.40 -7.20
CA VAL A 259 -4.52 10.08 -5.89
C VAL A 259 -4.67 8.61 -5.58
N THR A 260 -5.85 8.03 -5.81
CA THR A 260 -6.09 6.60 -5.58
C THR A 260 -5.20 5.71 -6.46
N ILE A 261 -5.08 6.03 -7.77
CA ILE A 261 -4.17 5.31 -8.67
C ILE A 261 -2.72 5.43 -8.18
N ALA A 262 -2.29 6.62 -7.77
CA ALA A 262 -0.93 6.84 -7.29
C ALA A 262 -0.63 6.07 -6.00
N VAL A 263 -1.51 6.13 -5.01
CA VAL A 263 -1.35 5.41 -3.73
C VAL A 263 -1.35 3.91 -3.96
N LEU A 264 -2.29 3.40 -4.74
CA LEU A 264 -2.38 1.97 -5.06
C LEU A 264 -1.16 1.49 -5.84
N GLY A 265 -0.75 2.23 -6.87
CA GLY A 265 0.45 1.93 -7.64
C GLY A 265 1.72 1.94 -6.80
N ALA A 266 1.84 2.87 -5.86
CA ALA A 266 2.95 2.93 -4.92
C ALA A 266 2.97 1.73 -3.97
N ILE A 267 1.82 1.35 -3.38
CA ILE A 267 1.70 0.20 -2.47
C ILE A 267 2.09 -1.08 -3.21
N GLU A 268 1.45 -1.38 -4.34
CA GLU A 268 1.71 -2.61 -5.09
C GLU A 268 3.15 -2.71 -5.58
N SER A 269 3.68 -1.61 -6.13
CA SER A 269 5.04 -1.57 -6.63
C SER A 269 6.06 -1.83 -5.52
N LEU A 270 5.96 -1.12 -4.39
CA LEU A 270 6.89 -1.28 -3.28
C LEU A 270 6.71 -2.62 -2.56
N LEU A 271 5.48 -3.14 -2.50
CA LEU A 271 5.23 -4.50 -1.99
C LEU A 271 5.88 -5.54 -2.90
N SER A 272 5.71 -5.43 -4.22
CA SER A 272 6.34 -6.30 -5.21
C SER A 272 7.87 -6.27 -5.09
N ALA A 273 8.46 -5.08 -4.97
CA ALA A 273 9.90 -4.91 -4.79
C ALA A 273 10.40 -5.49 -3.45
N THR A 274 9.61 -5.35 -2.38
CA THR A 274 9.96 -5.91 -1.06
C THR A 274 9.91 -7.43 -1.06
N VAL A 275 8.91 -8.04 -1.70
CA VAL A 275 8.83 -9.49 -1.88
C VAL A 275 10.01 -10.00 -2.70
N ALA A 276 10.37 -9.29 -3.78
CA ALA A 276 11.53 -9.60 -4.58
C ALA A 276 12.84 -9.55 -3.78
N ASP A 277 13.02 -8.51 -2.95
CA ASP A 277 14.18 -8.39 -2.05
C ASP A 277 14.29 -9.60 -1.10
N GLY A 278 13.16 -10.04 -0.53
CA GLY A 278 13.11 -11.19 0.36
C GLY A 278 13.57 -12.51 -0.28
N VAL A 279 13.35 -12.65 -1.59
CA VAL A 279 13.72 -13.87 -2.36
C VAL A 279 15.14 -13.77 -2.91
N THR A 280 15.55 -12.59 -3.39
CA THR A 280 16.85 -12.39 -4.04
C THR A 280 17.98 -12.04 -3.07
N GLY A 281 17.65 -11.56 -1.86
CA GLY A 281 18.61 -11.02 -0.90
C GLY A 281 19.15 -9.62 -1.26
N ASP A 282 18.63 -9.00 -2.33
CA ASP A 282 18.97 -7.64 -2.74
C ASP A 282 18.14 -6.60 -1.95
N LYS A 283 18.46 -5.32 -2.16
CA LYS A 283 17.67 -4.19 -1.66
C LYS A 283 17.30 -3.24 -2.79
N HIS A 284 16.02 -2.98 -2.94
CA HIS A 284 15.54 -1.98 -3.87
C HIS A 284 15.67 -0.56 -3.30
N ASP A 285 15.69 0.44 -4.18
CA ASP A 285 15.53 1.85 -3.82
C ASP A 285 14.06 2.25 -4.02
N SER A 286 13.33 2.39 -2.91
CA SER A 286 11.89 2.71 -2.93
C SER A 286 11.58 4.04 -3.61
N ASN A 287 12.45 5.06 -3.46
CA ASN A 287 12.21 6.38 -4.05
C ASN A 287 12.47 6.36 -5.57
N GLN A 288 13.56 5.70 -5.98
CA GLN A 288 13.84 5.50 -7.40
C GLN A 288 12.75 4.67 -8.08
N GLU A 289 12.21 3.67 -7.39
CA GLU A 289 11.12 2.84 -7.88
C GLU A 289 9.85 3.67 -8.11
N LEU A 290 9.46 4.53 -7.16
CA LEU A 290 8.31 5.42 -7.33
C LEU A 290 8.46 6.37 -8.50
N ILE A 291 9.67 6.89 -8.75
CA ILE A 291 9.93 7.75 -9.92
C ILE A 291 9.75 6.97 -11.21
N ALA A 292 10.23 5.73 -11.27
CA ALA A 292 10.07 4.90 -12.44
C ALA A 292 8.60 4.57 -12.71
N GLN A 293 7.84 4.23 -11.66
CA GLN A 293 6.40 4.00 -11.73
C GLN A 293 5.65 5.26 -12.20
N GLY A 294 6.04 6.42 -11.66
CA GLY A 294 5.47 7.71 -12.07
C GLY A 294 5.77 8.03 -13.54
N ALA A 295 7.01 7.88 -13.97
CA ALA A 295 7.40 8.07 -15.37
C ALA A 295 6.63 7.12 -16.30
N ALA A 296 6.47 5.85 -15.90
CA ALA A 296 5.69 4.88 -16.66
C ALA A 296 4.23 5.31 -16.80
N ASN A 297 3.60 5.79 -15.71
CA ASN A 297 2.20 6.23 -15.73
C ASN A 297 1.99 7.59 -16.43
N ILE A 298 3.05 8.37 -16.67
CA ILE A 298 2.99 9.56 -17.55
C ILE A 298 3.08 9.14 -19.02
N VAL A 299 4.00 8.21 -19.35
CA VAL A 299 4.28 7.85 -20.75
C VAL A 299 3.24 6.88 -21.31
N THR A 300 2.83 5.87 -20.54
CA THR A 300 1.94 4.79 -20.99
C THR A 300 0.61 5.28 -21.58
N PRO A 301 -0.14 6.20 -20.92
CA PRO A 301 -1.40 6.67 -21.46
C PRO A 301 -1.27 7.50 -22.74
N LEU A 302 -0.10 8.10 -23.01
CA LEU A 302 0.15 8.80 -24.29
C LEU A 302 0.11 7.83 -25.48
N PHE A 303 0.38 6.55 -25.27
CA PHE A 303 0.24 5.48 -26.26
C PHE A 303 -1.08 4.70 -26.10
N GLY A 304 -2.08 5.27 -25.42
CA GLY A 304 -3.38 4.64 -25.21
C GLY A 304 -3.40 3.52 -24.18
N GLY A 305 -2.36 3.34 -23.38
CA GLY A 305 -2.31 2.37 -22.30
C GLY A 305 -3.09 2.82 -21.05
N ILE A 306 -3.29 1.88 -20.14
CA ILE A 306 -3.96 2.07 -18.84
C ILE A 306 -2.94 2.19 -17.70
N PRO A 307 -3.36 2.57 -16.47
CA PRO A 307 -2.45 2.64 -15.32
C PRO A 307 -1.67 1.35 -15.10
N ALA A 308 -0.42 1.49 -14.71
CA ALA A 308 0.51 0.38 -14.52
C ALA A 308 1.25 0.47 -13.18
N THR A 309 1.70 -0.68 -12.69
CA THR A 309 2.56 -0.79 -11.51
C THR A 309 3.45 -2.02 -11.58
N GLY A 310 4.36 -2.19 -10.62
CA GLY A 310 5.12 -3.42 -10.45
C GLY A 310 4.20 -4.58 -10.07
N ALA A 311 4.31 -5.69 -10.77
CA ALA A 311 3.44 -6.85 -10.60
C ALA A 311 4.16 -7.99 -9.87
N ILE A 312 3.69 -8.36 -8.67
CA ILE A 312 4.29 -9.43 -7.84
C ILE A 312 4.40 -10.74 -8.63
N ALA A 313 3.33 -11.19 -9.25
CA ALA A 313 3.30 -12.47 -9.98
C ALA A 313 4.31 -12.52 -11.14
N ARG A 314 4.42 -11.44 -11.93
CA ARG A 314 5.39 -11.35 -13.04
C ARG A 314 6.82 -11.24 -12.53
N THR A 315 7.04 -10.46 -11.46
CA THR A 315 8.34 -10.31 -10.82
C THR A 315 8.82 -11.65 -10.25
N MET A 316 7.94 -12.41 -9.60
CA MET A 316 8.27 -13.77 -9.12
C MET A 316 8.51 -14.74 -10.27
N THR A 317 7.76 -14.64 -11.37
CA THR A 317 8.01 -15.43 -12.57
C THR A 317 9.39 -15.12 -13.15
N ASN A 318 9.79 -13.84 -13.18
CA ASN A 318 11.12 -13.42 -13.62
C ASN A 318 12.22 -14.05 -12.75
N ILE A 319 12.12 -13.93 -11.44
CA ILE A 319 13.09 -14.49 -10.47
C ILE A 319 13.18 -16.01 -10.58
N ASN A 320 12.04 -16.70 -10.62
CA ASN A 320 11.97 -18.15 -10.67
C ASN A 320 12.53 -18.74 -11.99
N ASN A 321 12.59 -17.94 -13.06
CA ASN A 321 13.19 -18.32 -14.33
C ASN A 321 14.61 -17.76 -14.52
N GLY A 322 15.23 -17.26 -13.46
CA GLY A 322 16.63 -16.87 -13.42
C GLY A 322 16.94 -15.44 -13.82
N GLY A 323 15.95 -14.56 -13.93
CA GLY A 323 16.14 -13.12 -14.17
C GLY A 323 16.90 -12.46 -13.02
N LYS A 324 17.98 -11.75 -13.34
CA LYS A 324 18.90 -11.16 -12.37
C LYS A 324 19.02 -9.65 -12.46
N THR A 325 18.70 -9.09 -13.63
CA THR A 325 18.87 -7.66 -13.89
C THR A 325 17.65 -7.06 -14.60
N PRO A 326 17.54 -5.72 -14.66
CA PRO A 326 16.44 -5.06 -15.37
C PRO A 326 16.41 -5.37 -16.88
N VAL A 327 17.48 -5.95 -17.44
CA VAL A 327 17.54 -6.38 -18.85
C VAL A 327 16.45 -7.42 -19.13
N ALA A 328 16.15 -8.32 -18.19
CA ALA A 328 15.04 -9.28 -18.36
C ALA A 328 13.69 -8.57 -18.61
N GLY A 329 13.43 -7.44 -17.91
CA GLY A 329 12.22 -6.66 -18.12
C GLY A 329 12.20 -5.90 -19.45
N LEU A 330 13.36 -5.43 -19.93
CA LEU A 330 13.47 -4.83 -21.26
C LEU A 330 13.19 -5.87 -22.36
N ILE A 331 13.71 -7.10 -22.20
CA ILE A 331 13.45 -8.22 -23.10
C ILE A 331 11.97 -8.62 -23.06
N HIS A 332 11.37 -8.68 -21.87
CA HIS A 332 9.94 -8.90 -21.70
C HIS A 332 9.09 -7.92 -22.52
N ALA A 333 9.40 -6.63 -22.44
CA ALA A 333 8.71 -5.61 -23.22
C ALA A 333 8.90 -5.79 -24.73
N ALA A 334 10.12 -6.11 -25.17
CA ALA A 334 10.43 -6.38 -26.58
C ALA A 334 9.69 -7.64 -27.10
N VAL A 335 9.61 -8.69 -26.31
CA VAL A 335 8.86 -9.92 -26.66
C VAL A 335 7.38 -9.64 -26.81
N LEU A 336 6.78 -8.87 -25.89
CA LEU A 336 5.37 -8.48 -25.99
C LEU A 336 5.10 -7.61 -27.24
N LEU A 337 6.02 -6.71 -27.57
CA LEU A 337 5.93 -5.91 -28.79
C LEU A 337 5.97 -6.80 -30.04
N LEU A 338 6.89 -7.76 -30.09
CA LEU A 338 6.95 -8.73 -31.21
C LEU A 338 5.66 -9.56 -31.31
N ILE A 339 5.12 -10.02 -30.18
CA ILE A 339 3.86 -10.76 -30.15
C ILE A 339 2.70 -9.88 -30.64
N LEU A 340 2.60 -8.62 -30.21
CA LEU A 340 1.57 -7.70 -30.66
C LEU A 340 1.61 -7.51 -32.19
N LEU A 341 2.80 -7.27 -32.72
CA LEU A 341 2.98 -7.02 -34.16
C LEU A 341 2.78 -8.27 -35.05
N CYS A 342 3.25 -9.44 -34.58
CA CYS A 342 3.22 -10.67 -35.38
C CYS A 342 2.00 -11.55 -35.13
N LEU A 343 1.54 -11.64 -33.85
CA LEU A 343 0.50 -12.58 -33.44
C LEU A 343 -0.79 -11.86 -33.00
N GLY A 344 -0.85 -10.53 -33.07
CA GLY A 344 -2.04 -9.75 -32.75
C GLY A 344 -3.32 -10.30 -33.41
N PRO A 345 -3.33 -10.61 -34.70
CA PRO A 345 -4.49 -11.17 -35.37
C PRO A 345 -4.96 -12.54 -34.84
N LEU A 346 -4.08 -13.35 -34.24
CA LEU A 346 -4.47 -14.62 -33.62
C LEU A 346 -5.26 -14.44 -32.32
N THR A 347 -5.01 -13.37 -31.59
CA THR A 347 -5.69 -13.12 -30.30
C THR A 347 -7.21 -12.95 -30.47
N ARG A 348 -7.69 -12.57 -31.64
CA ARG A 348 -9.12 -12.44 -31.95
C ARG A 348 -9.92 -13.73 -31.75
N HIS A 349 -9.27 -14.90 -31.82
CA HIS A 349 -9.92 -16.20 -31.66
C HIS A 349 -10.05 -16.67 -30.22
N ILE A 350 -9.48 -15.94 -29.27
CA ILE A 350 -9.55 -16.29 -27.83
C ILE A 350 -10.99 -16.10 -27.33
N PRO A 351 -11.60 -17.13 -26.73
CA PRO A 351 -12.98 -17.00 -26.20
C PRO A 351 -13.01 -16.15 -24.94
N MET A 352 -14.03 -15.29 -24.83
CA MET A 352 -14.24 -14.40 -23.68
C MET A 352 -14.40 -15.18 -22.38
N ALA A 353 -15.13 -16.30 -22.41
CA ALA A 353 -15.31 -17.19 -21.27
C ALA A 353 -13.99 -17.77 -20.73
N CYS A 354 -13.01 -18.02 -21.61
CA CYS A 354 -11.67 -18.47 -21.19
C CYS A 354 -10.93 -17.36 -20.43
N LEU A 355 -10.97 -16.13 -20.91
CA LEU A 355 -10.35 -14.98 -20.23
C LEU A 355 -11.03 -14.72 -18.88
N ALA A 356 -12.36 -14.85 -18.83
CA ALA A 356 -13.09 -14.78 -17.56
C ALA A 356 -12.61 -15.87 -16.58
N GLY A 357 -12.40 -17.10 -17.04
CA GLY A 357 -11.84 -18.17 -16.22
C GLY A 357 -10.44 -17.86 -15.68
N VAL A 358 -9.58 -17.25 -16.52
CA VAL A 358 -8.24 -16.76 -16.09
C VAL A 358 -8.40 -15.71 -14.98
N LEU A 359 -9.29 -14.74 -15.15
CA LEU A 359 -9.49 -13.66 -14.16
C LEU A 359 -10.15 -14.14 -12.86
N VAL A 360 -10.98 -15.17 -12.92
CA VAL A 360 -11.52 -15.83 -11.70
C VAL A 360 -10.38 -16.43 -10.88
N ILE A 361 -9.40 -17.09 -11.50
CA ILE A 361 -8.23 -17.59 -10.77
C ILE A 361 -7.35 -16.44 -10.24
N VAL A 362 -7.20 -15.36 -11.01
CA VAL A 362 -6.49 -14.16 -10.53
C VAL A 362 -7.19 -13.58 -9.31
N ALA A 363 -8.51 -13.41 -9.35
CA ALA A 363 -9.31 -12.93 -8.23
C ALA A 363 -9.16 -13.84 -7.00
N TYR A 364 -9.23 -15.17 -7.19
CA TYR A 364 -8.99 -16.12 -6.10
C TYR A 364 -7.61 -15.93 -5.46
N ASN A 365 -6.56 -15.78 -6.26
CA ASN A 365 -5.20 -15.58 -5.75
C ASN A 365 -5.04 -14.21 -5.07
N MET A 366 -5.66 -13.16 -5.59
CA MET A 366 -5.65 -11.81 -4.99
C MET A 366 -6.47 -11.70 -3.70
N SER A 367 -7.46 -12.57 -3.51
CA SER A 367 -8.32 -12.51 -2.32
C SER A 367 -7.57 -12.74 -1.03
N GLU A 368 -6.41 -13.40 -1.08
CA GLU A 368 -5.61 -13.78 0.11
C GLU A 368 -6.48 -14.29 1.26
N TRP A 369 -7.54 -15.05 0.95
CA TRP A 369 -8.57 -15.45 1.90
C TRP A 369 -8.02 -16.11 3.18
N ARG A 370 -6.85 -16.76 3.08
CA ARG A 370 -6.16 -17.36 4.24
C ARG A 370 -5.63 -16.29 5.18
N THR A 371 -5.00 -15.26 4.60
CA THR A 371 -4.51 -14.09 5.34
C THR A 371 -5.66 -13.30 5.92
N PHE A 372 -6.73 -13.07 5.15
CA PHE A 372 -7.94 -12.42 5.61
C PHE A 372 -8.53 -13.13 6.83
N ARG A 373 -8.69 -14.46 6.74
CA ARG A 373 -9.18 -15.29 7.87
C ARG A 373 -8.24 -15.24 9.07
N ALA A 374 -6.94 -15.26 8.87
CA ALA A 374 -5.97 -15.16 9.96
C ALA A 374 -6.05 -13.82 10.68
N LEU A 375 -6.24 -12.71 9.95
CA LEU A 375 -6.40 -11.37 10.51
C LEU A 375 -7.69 -11.22 11.33
N MET A 376 -8.73 -12.00 11.08
CA MET A 376 -9.97 -12.00 11.90
C MET A 376 -9.75 -12.41 13.36
N SER A 377 -8.63 -13.04 13.69
CA SER A 377 -8.24 -13.38 15.07
C SER A 377 -7.36 -12.32 15.74
N ASN A 378 -7.03 -11.24 15.03
CA ASN A 378 -6.22 -10.12 15.53
C ASN A 378 -7.02 -9.19 16.47
N PRO A 379 -6.39 -8.17 17.10
CA PRO A 379 -7.09 -7.19 17.92
C PRO A 379 -8.30 -6.58 17.20
N LYS A 380 -9.40 -6.36 17.94
CA LYS A 380 -10.68 -5.89 17.39
C LYS A 380 -10.57 -4.62 16.53
N ALA A 381 -9.62 -3.74 16.85
CA ALA A 381 -9.36 -2.53 16.06
C ALA A 381 -8.86 -2.88 14.65
N ASP A 382 -7.92 -3.81 14.53
CA ASP A 382 -7.36 -4.24 13.25
C ASP A 382 -8.42 -4.98 12.41
N VAL A 383 -9.27 -5.81 13.06
CA VAL A 383 -10.40 -6.47 12.42
C VAL A 383 -11.43 -5.46 11.92
N ALA A 384 -11.73 -4.41 12.68
CA ALA A 384 -12.64 -3.36 12.25
C ALA A 384 -12.12 -2.64 11.00
N VAL A 385 -10.83 -2.28 10.98
CA VAL A 385 -10.19 -1.67 9.80
C VAL A 385 -10.28 -2.61 8.59
N LEU A 386 -9.93 -3.89 8.75
CA LEU A 386 -10.00 -4.90 7.70
C LEU A 386 -11.39 -4.98 7.09
N LEU A 387 -12.42 -5.14 7.94
CA LEU A 387 -13.81 -5.31 7.49
C LEU A 387 -14.39 -4.05 6.86
N VAL A 388 -14.13 -2.87 7.46
CA VAL A 388 -14.60 -1.60 6.89
C VAL A 388 -13.96 -1.36 5.53
N THR A 389 -12.64 -1.54 5.41
CA THR A 389 -11.96 -1.37 4.13
C THR A 389 -12.47 -2.36 3.09
N PHE A 390 -12.65 -3.63 3.45
CA PHE A 390 -13.21 -4.65 2.57
C PHE A 390 -14.63 -4.30 2.09
N LEU A 391 -15.54 -3.97 3.01
CA LEU A 391 -16.94 -3.66 2.67
C LEU A 391 -17.06 -2.39 1.82
N LEU A 392 -16.29 -1.35 2.17
CA LEU A 392 -16.27 -0.12 1.37
C LEU A 392 -15.73 -0.36 -0.04
N THR A 393 -14.70 -1.22 -0.18
CA THR A 393 -14.15 -1.58 -1.50
C THR A 393 -15.15 -2.34 -2.36
N VAL A 394 -15.99 -3.20 -1.76
CA VAL A 394 -16.98 -4.01 -2.50
C VAL A 394 -18.24 -3.21 -2.84
N LEU A 395 -18.76 -2.43 -1.87
CA LEU A 395 -20.10 -1.81 -1.97
C LEU A 395 -20.08 -0.37 -2.51
N PHE A 396 -18.95 0.33 -2.36
CA PHE A 396 -18.82 1.74 -2.74
C PHE A 396 -17.68 1.93 -3.74
N ASP A 397 -17.39 3.20 -4.03
CA ASP A 397 -16.25 3.55 -4.88
C ASP A 397 -14.92 3.25 -4.17
N LEU A 398 -13.98 2.69 -4.92
CA LEU A 398 -12.65 2.33 -4.46
C LEU A 398 -11.89 3.52 -3.85
N THR A 399 -12.15 4.73 -4.34
CA THR A 399 -11.57 5.98 -3.85
C THR A 399 -12.01 6.24 -2.41
N VAL A 400 -13.32 6.14 -2.16
CA VAL A 400 -13.91 6.32 -0.82
C VAL A 400 -13.40 5.27 0.16
N ALA A 401 -13.28 4.01 -0.28
CA ALA A 401 -12.78 2.92 0.56
C ALA A 401 -11.36 3.18 1.07
N ASN A 402 -10.48 3.65 0.19
CA ASN A 402 -9.09 3.94 0.53
C ASN A 402 -8.94 5.15 1.46
N GLU A 403 -9.67 6.24 1.18
CA GLU A 403 -9.65 7.45 2.00
C GLU A 403 -10.21 7.19 3.40
N VAL A 404 -11.38 6.59 3.50
CA VAL A 404 -12.03 6.26 4.79
C VAL A 404 -11.22 5.22 5.57
N GLY A 405 -10.73 4.17 4.91
CA GLY A 405 -9.90 3.14 5.52
C GLY A 405 -8.63 3.72 6.15
N LEU A 406 -7.94 4.61 5.43
CA LEU A 406 -6.74 5.28 5.92
C LEU A 406 -7.04 6.18 7.13
N VAL A 407 -8.12 6.98 7.07
CA VAL A 407 -8.53 7.85 8.19
C VAL A 407 -8.86 7.02 9.44
N ILE A 408 -9.66 5.96 9.29
CA ILE A 408 -10.01 5.07 10.42
C ILE A 408 -8.76 4.43 11.01
N ALA A 409 -7.84 3.93 10.18
CA ALA A 409 -6.61 3.32 10.65
C ALA A 409 -5.72 4.32 11.41
N CYS A 410 -5.59 5.55 10.91
CA CYS A 410 -4.86 6.60 11.61
C CYS A 410 -5.48 6.90 12.98
N LEU A 411 -6.81 7.03 13.06
CA LEU A 411 -7.52 7.29 14.31
C LEU A 411 -7.36 6.15 15.33
N LEU A 412 -7.49 4.90 14.88
CA LEU A 412 -7.32 3.73 15.73
C LEU A 412 -5.86 3.54 16.17
N PHE A 413 -4.90 3.84 15.30
CA PHE A 413 -3.48 3.84 15.66
C PHE A 413 -3.19 4.91 16.73
N MET A 414 -3.68 6.14 16.54
CA MET A 414 -3.53 7.21 17.53
C MET A 414 -4.13 6.81 18.89
N ARG A 415 -5.33 6.23 18.88
CA ARG A 415 -5.96 5.71 20.08
C ARG A 415 -5.10 4.63 20.76
N ARG A 416 -4.58 3.67 20.01
CA ARG A 416 -3.72 2.61 20.53
C ARG A 416 -2.43 3.16 21.15
N VAL A 417 -1.79 4.13 20.50
CA VAL A 417 -0.61 4.81 21.04
C VAL A 417 -0.97 5.58 22.34
N ALA A 418 -2.15 6.20 22.38
CA ALA A 418 -2.64 6.87 23.59
C ALA A 418 -2.91 5.88 24.75
N GLU A 419 -3.43 4.69 24.46
CA GLU A 419 -3.70 3.66 25.46
C GLU A 419 -2.41 2.99 26.01
N THR A 420 -1.29 3.05 25.30
CA THR A 420 -0.01 2.47 25.75
C THR A 420 0.78 3.38 26.69
N THR A 421 0.45 4.67 26.76
CA THR A 421 1.13 5.57 27.70
C THR A 421 0.50 5.47 29.08
N ASN A 422 1.32 5.15 30.05
CA ASN A 422 0.94 5.08 31.45
C ASN A 422 1.54 6.26 32.23
N ILE A 423 0.78 6.73 33.21
CA ILE A 423 1.24 7.73 34.18
C ILE A 423 1.12 7.08 35.53
N SER A 424 2.21 6.97 36.24
CA SER A 424 2.26 6.41 37.58
C SER A 424 2.72 7.47 38.60
N VAL A 425 2.16 7.39 39.79
CA VAL A 425 2.56 8.26 40.93
C VAL A 425 3.32 7.41 41.92
N LEU A 426 4.55 7.80 42.20
CA LEU A 426 5.45 7.15 43.14
C LEU A 426 5.46 7.98 44.42
N LYS A 427 5.15 7.35 45.56
CA LYS A 427 4.97 8.09 46.82
C LYS A 427 6.05 7.81 47.87
N ASP A 428 6.59 6.61 47.91
CA ASP A 428 7.47 6.17 48.99
C ASP A 428 8.92 5.96 48.57
N GLU A 429 9.17 5.12 47.55
CA GLU A 429 10.50 4.77 47.12
C GLU A 429 10.60 4.69 45.58
N ILE A 430 11.77 5.01 45.03
CA ILE A 430 12.06 4.91 43.62
C ILE A 430 13.30 4.04 43.43
N ASP A 431 13.21 3.01 42.58
CA ASP A 431 14.39 2.34 42.03
C ASP A 431 14.92 3.18 40.85
N PRO A 432 16.11 3.81 40.96
CA PRO A 432 16.69 4.61 39.88
C PRO A 432 17.09 3.76 38.67
N ASN A 433 17.27 2.44 38.87
CA ASN A 433 17.79 1.50 37.88
C ASN A 433 16.78 0.47 37.37
N ALA A 434 15.51 0.56 37.79
CA ALA A 434 14.45 -0.40 37.42
C ALA A 434 14.37 -0.73 35.91
N ASP A 435 14.83 0.19 35.06
CA ASP A 435 14.78 0.06 33.61
C ASP A 435 16.06 -0.53 32.96
N ALA A 436 17.14 -0.71 33.72
CA ALA A 436 18.43 -1.17 33.17
C ALA A 436 18.54 -2.71 33.08
N GLY A 437 17.55 -3.44 33.61
CA GLY A 437 17.61 -4.92 33.65
C GLY A 437 18.75 -5.49 34.48
N ILE A 438 19.51 -4.65 35.17
CA ILE A 438 20.66 -5.00 36.01
C ILE A 438 20.26 -4.63 37.44
N SER A 439 19.71 -5.58 38.16
CA SER A 439 19.58 -5.48 39.63
C SER A 439 20.97 -5.66 40.28
N LEU A 440 21.78 -4.64 40.14
CA LEU A 440 22.97 -4.49 41.01
C LEU A 440 22.51 -3.68 42.24
N GLY A 441 22.24 -4.37 43.35
CA GLY A 441 21.99 -3.86 44.69
C GLY A 441 21.09 -2.61 44.74
N ALA A 442 19.80 -2.81 44.93
CA ALA A 442 18.81 -1.72 44.91
C ALA A 442 19.12 -0.66 45.97
N GLU A 443 19.74 0.45 45.59
CA GLU A 443 19.62 1.70 46.34
C GLU A 443 18.24 2.28 46.05
N HIS A 444 17.27 1.98 46.89
CA HIS A 444 15.97 2.64 46.83
C HIS A 444 16.11 4.09 47.29
N LEU A 445 15.77 5.04 46.43
CA LEU A 445 15.76 6.47 46.78
C LEU A 445 14.46 6.79 47.47
N VAL A 446 14.56 7.24 48.71
CA VAL A 446 13.42 7.68 49.52
C VAL A 446 12.94 9.05 49.06
N ILE A 447 11.64 9.15 48.75
CA ILE A 447 10.97 10.40 48.38
C ILE A 447 10.73 11.20 49.63
N PRO A 448 11.20 12.47 49.74
CA PRO A 448 10.97 13.33 50.90
C PRO A 448 9.47 13.60 51.11
N GLU A 449 9.06 13.76 52.37
CA GLU A 449 7.70 14.17 52.70
C GLU A 449 7.37 15.53 52.06
N GLY A 450 6.19 15.64 51.44
CA GLY A 450 5.79 16.84 50.68
C GLY A 450 6.25 16.84 49.21
N VAL A 451 6.93 15.79 48.74
CA VAL A 451 7.31 15.59 47.31
C VAL A 451 6.48 14.47 46.71
N GLU A 452 5.96 14.67 45.52
CA GLU A 452 5.34 13.62 44.71
C GLU A 452 6.11 13.47 43.39
N VAL A 453 6.29 12.22 42.94
CA VAL A 453 6.98 11.92 41.69
C VAL A 453 5.98 11.29 40.72
N TYR A 454 5.82 11.92 39.58
CA TYR A 454 4.99 11.44 38.45
C TYR A 454 5.90 10.90 37.38
N GLU A 455 5.78 9.63 37.05
CA GLU A 455 6.50 9.02 35.94
C GLU A 455 5.58 8.90 34.73
N ILE A 456 6.02 9.47 33.61
CA ILE A 456 5.33 9.34 32.31
C ILE A 456 6.07 8.27 31.51
N ASP A 457 5.38 7.17 31.20
CA ASP A 457 5.89 6.06 30.40
C ASP A 457 5.17 6.02 29.05
N GLY A 458 5.81 6.55 28.02
CA GLY A 458 5.31 6.64 26.65
C GLY A 458 5.32 8.06 26.07
N PRO A 459 4.87 8.25 24.82
CA PRO A 459 4.87 9.55 24.17
C PRO A 459 3.87 10.53 24.80
N PHE A 460 4.31 11.77 24.99
CA PHE A 460 3.48 12.82 25.60
C PHE A 460 2.93 13.77 24.54
N PHE A 461 1.72 13.48 24.07
CA PHE A 461 1.08 14.14 22.93
C PHE A 461 -0.42 14.36 23.16
N PHE A 462 -1.13 14.97 22.20
CA PHE A 462 -2.53 15.37 22.34
C PHE A 462 -3.47 14.28 22.87
N GLY A 463 -3.21 13.00 22.60
CA GLY A 463 -4.04 11.88 23.06
C GLY A 463 -3.97 11.59 24.56
N ILE A 464 -2.95 12.11 25.27
CA ILE A 464 -2.68 11.78 26.69
C ILE A 464 -2.59 12.99 27.58
N ALA A 465 -2.25 14.12 27.02
CA ALA A 465 -1.99 15.32 27.79
C ALA A 465 -3.19 15.71 28.68
N ASN A 466 -4.43 15.49 28.25
CA ASN A 466 -5.64 15.72 29.06
C ASN A 466 -5.79 14.69 30.18
N LYS A 467 -5.44 13.42 29.91
CA LYS A 467 -5.50 12.34 30.93
C LYS A 467 -4.53 12.57 32.09
N PHE A 468 -3.39 13.18 31.78
CA PHE A 468 -2.41 13.59 32.81
C PHE A 468 -2.98 14.63 33.77
N GLU A 469 -3.63 15.65 33.23
CA GLU A 469 -4.28 16.70 34.03
C GLU A 469 -5.43 16.14 34.91
N GLU A 470 -6.29 15.28 34.31
CA GLU A 470 -7.38 14.61 35.04
C GLU A 470 -6.87 13.76 36.21
N GLN A 471 -5.79 12.98 36.01
CA GLN A 471 -5.22 12.16 37.10
C GLN A 471 -4.65 13.00 38.23
N MET A 472 -4.04 14.14 37.92
CA MET A 472 -3.49 15.02 38.94
C MET A 472 -4.57 15.73 39.77
N VAL A 473 -5.65 16.12 39.13
CA VAL A 473 -6.81 16.71 39.83
C VAL A 473 -7.52 15.66 40.69
N ALA A 474 -7.64 14.41 40.21
CA ALA A 474 -8.30 13.33 40.93
C ALA A 474 -7.58 12.87 42.20
N LEU A 475 -6.26 13.07 42.30
CA LEU A 475 -5.46 12.67 43.47
C LEU A 475 -5.65 13.59 44.67
N GLY A 476 -6.16 14.82 44.48
CA GLY A 476 -6.54 15.72 45.55
C GLY A 476 -5.43 16.11 46.55
N ASN A 477 -4.20 15.66 46.36
CA ASN A 477 -3.07 15.96 47.19
C ASN A 477 -2.42 17.29 46.77
N HIS A 478 -2.04 18.11 47.73
CA HIS A 478 -1.30 19.35 47.51
C HIS A 478 0.17 19.16 47.95
N PRO A 479 1.04 18.52 47.14
CA PRO A 479 2.45 18.42 47.47
C PRO A 479 3.09 19.81 47.44
N GLN A 480 4.20 19.99 48.15
CA GLN A 480 4.98 21.22 48.05
C GLN A 480 5.83 21.25 46.76
N ILE A 481 6.28 20.06 46.32
CA ILE A 481 7.10 19.89 45.12
C ILE A 481 6.57 18.71 44.32
N ARG A 482 6.52 18.88 43.00
CA ARG A 482 6.08 17.89 42.05
C ARG A 482 7.20 17.61 41.05
N ILE A 483 7.73 16.39 41.07
CA ILE A 483 8.77 15.94 40.10
C ILE A 483 8.08 15.20 38.96
N ILE A 484 8.29 15.64 37.73
CA ILE A 484 7.79 14.97 36.53
C ILE A 484 8.97 14.24 35.88
N ARG A 485 8.97 12.91 35.97
CA ARG A 485 10.00 12.04 35.40
C ARG A 485 9.66 11.74 33.94
N MET A 486 10.51 12.20 33.01
CA MET A 486 10.28 12.12 31.55
C MET A 486 11.28 11.18 30.85
N ARG A 487 11.99 10.33 31.58
CA ARG A 487 13.02 9.44 31.01
C ARG A 487 12.47 8.52 29.93
N LYS A 488 11.23 8.03 30.09
CA LYS A 488 10.54 7.13 29.16
C LYS A 488 9.69 7.86 28.13
N VAL A 489 9.74 9.20 28.06
CA VAL A 489 9.02 10.01 27.07
C VAL A 489 9.86 10.13 25.81
N PRO A 490 9.52 9.43 24.70
CA PRO A 490 10.34 9.46 23.48
C PRO A 490 10.22 10.77 22.71
N PHE A 491 9.06 11.42 22.76
CA PHE A 491 8.79 12.72 22.16
C PHE A 491 7.63 13.45 22.87
N ILE A 492 7.59 14.76 22.69
CA ILE A 492 6.50 15.65 23.10
C ILE A 492 6.08 16.52 21.91
N ASP A 493 4.76 16.69 21.72
CA ASP A 493 4.21 17.56 20.68
C ASP A 493 3.77 18.94 21.25
N SER A 494 3.26 19.80 20.38
CA SER A 494 2.81 21.14 20.78
C SER A 494 1.67 21.11 21.80
N THR A 495 0.78 20.11 21.73
CA THR A 495 -0.32 19.94 22.71
C THR A 495 0.21 19.47 24.05
N GLY A 496 1.15 18.53 24.06
CA GLY A 496 1.84 18.09 25.25
C GLY A 496 2.56 19.24 25.95
N ILE A 497 3.27 20.09 25.20
CA ILE A 497 3.92 21.30 25.74
C ILE A 497 2.89 22.26 26.32
N HIS A 498 1.77 22.50 25.61
CA HIS A 498 0.70 23.38 26.10
C HIS A 498 0.14 22.90 27.44
N ASN A 499 -0.18 21.61 27.53
CA ASN A 499 -0.74 21.05 28.78
C ASN A 499 0.29 21.01 29.90
N LEU A 500 1.56 20.70 29.61
CA LEU A 500 2.64 20.80 30.57
C LEU A 500 2.82 22.25 31.07
N THR A 501 2.70 23.24 30.19
CA THR A 501 2.74 24.67 30.51
C THR A 501 1.57 25.08 31.43
N ASN A 502 0.36 24.61 31.10
CA ASN A 502 -0.83 24.87 31.91
C ASN A 502 -0.68 24.28 33.32
N LEU A 503 -0.20 23.03 33.38
CA LEU A 503 0.10 22.38 34.66
C LEU A 503 1.10 23.19 35.50
N CYS A 504 2.20 23.65 34.91
CA CYS A 504 3.18 24.46 35.60
C CYS A 504 2.58 25.76 36.13
N ARG A 505 1.70 26.41 35.37
CA ARG A 505 1.00 27.63 35.79
C ARG A 505 0.00 27.37 36.93
N MET A 506 -0.76 26.27 36.83
CA MET A 506 -1.68 25.87 37.90
C MET A 506 -0.91 25.55 39.19
N SER A 507 0.10 24.70 39.10
CA SER A 507 0.93 24.33 40.25
C SER A 507 1.59 25.56 40.90
N LYS A 508 2.07 26.50 40.08
CA LYS A 508 2.64 27.76 40.60
C LYS A 508 1.61 28.61 41.37
N ARG A 509 0.34 28.63 40.92
CA ARG A 509 -0.76 29.33 41.64
C ARG A 509 -1.08 28.67 42.98
N GLU A 510 -0.94 27.35 43.05
CA GLU A 510 -1.15 26.54 44.26
C GLU A 510 0.08 26.52 45.20
N GLY A 511 1.17 27.20 44.81
CA GLY A 511 2.41 27.20 45.59
C GLY A 511 3.26 25.93 45.40
N VAL A 512 2.92 25.08 44.46
CA VAL A 512 3.63 23.82 44.14
C VAL A 512 4.74 24.08 43.16
N GLN A 513 5.98 23.71 43.48
CA GLN A 513 7.13 23.79 42.61
C GLN A 513 7.18 22.56 41.66
N ILE A 514 7.45 22.77 40.37
CA ILE A 514 7.66 21.69 39.42
C ILE A 514 9.14 21.52 39.09
N ILE A 515 9.62 20.28 39.12
CA ILE A 515 10.95 19.88 38.70
C ILE A 515 10.81 18.82 37.62
N LEU A 516 11.52 18.96 36.50
CA LEU A 516 11.61 17.93 35.44
C LEU A 516 12.83 17.04 35.67
N SER A 517 12.65 15.75 35.52
CA SER A 517 13.73 14.76 35.67
C SER A 517 13.84 13.85 34.45
N GLY A 518 15.08 13.56 34.03
CA GLY A 518 15.37 12.59 32.99
C GLY A 518 14.92 13.00 31.58
N VAL A 519 14.93 14.28 31.25
CA VAL A 519 14.53 14.78 29.92
C VAL A 519 15.55 14.33 28.88
N ASN A 520 15.13 13.51 27.91
CA ASN A 520 16.00 13.06 26.85
C ASN A 520 16.34 14.19 25.84
N PRO A 521 17.41 14.06 25.00
CA PRO A 521 17.87 15.12 24.11
C PRO A 521 16.82 15.58 23.08
N THR A 522 15.89 14.71 22.65
CA THR A 522 14.82 15.06 21.71
C THR A 522 13.78 15.94 22.36
N VAL A 523 13.29 15.54 23.54
CA VAL A 523 12.32 16.31 24.33
C VAL A 523 12.95 17.62 24.80
N HIS A 524 14.22 17.58 25.26
CA HIS A 524 14.96 18.77 25.69
C HIS A 524 14.98 19.85 24.60
N ARG A 525 15.36 19.48 23.37
CA ARG A 525 15.39 20.42 22.22
C ARG A 525 14.00 21.02 21.94
N THR A 526 12.94 20.21 22.03
CA THR A 526 11.57 20.66 21.78
C THR A 526 11.09 21.62 22.85
N LEU A 527 11.37 21.34 24.13
CA LEU A 527 11.03 22.22 25.25
C LEU A 527 11.83 23.54 25.21
N GLU A 528 13.11 23.49 24.83
CA GLU A 528 13.96 24.68 24.66
C GLU A 528 13.46 25.56 23.52
N GLN A 529 13.11 24.99 22.37
CA GLN A 529 12.53 25.73 21.23
C GLN A 529 11.21 26.42 21.60
N ALA A 530 10.41 25.78 22.46
CA ALA A 530 9.16 26.31 22.97
C ALA A 530 9.34 27.34 24.12
N ARG A 531 10.57 27.65 24.53
CA ARG A 531 10.91 28.50 25.69
C ARG A 531 10.27 28.07 27.00
N PHE A 532 10.02 26.76 27.11
CA PHE A 532 9.36 26.20 28.31
C PHE A 532 10.23 26.39 29.57
N TYR A 533 11.55 26.41 29.41
CA TYR A 533 12.50 26.58 30.53
C TYR A 533 12.47 27.96 31.18
N ASP A 534 11.98 28.99 30.46
CA ASP A 534 11.78 30.33 31.04
C ASP A 534 10.65 30.33 32.09
N LEU A 535 9.76 29.32 32.03
CA LEU A 535 8.62 29.21 32.97
C LEU A 535 9.00 28.57 34.30
N ILE A 536 9.83 27.50 34.28
CA ILE A 536 10.14 26.70 35.46
C ILE A 536 11.52 26.98 36.06
N GLY A 537 12.40 27.67 35.32
CA GLY A 537 13.80 27.88 35.68
C GLY A 537 14.70 26.72 35.26
N LYS A 538 15.90 27.03 34.79
CA LYS A 538 16.86 26.01 34.31
C LYS A 538 17.36 25.10 35.43
N GLU A 539 17.41 25.59 36.64
CA GLU A 539 17.77 24.86 37.86
C GLU A 539 16.80 23.72 38.21
N ASN A 540 15.57 23.79 37.71
CA ASN A 540 14.54 22.77 37.91
C ASN A 540 14.50 21.71 36.82
N ILE A 541 15.54 21.64 35.99
CA ILE A 541 15.67 20.62 34.92
C ILE A 541 16.86 19.74 35.25
N CYS A 542 16.56 18.54 35.74
CA CYS A 542 17.55 17.60 36.21
C CYS A 542 17.73 16.47 35.21
N SER A 543 18.98 16.09 34.95
CA SER A 543 19.31 14.97 34.04
C SER A 543 18.93 13.60 34.62
N HIS A 544 18.87 13.49 35.97
CA HIS A 544 18.60 12.26 36.71
C HIS A 544 17.64 12.49 37.87
N ILE A 545 16.99 11.42 38.33
CA ILE A 545 16.03 11.50 39.44
C ILE A 545 16.72 11.86 40.74
N ASP A 546 17.97 11.42 40.97
CA ASP A 546 18.76 11.73 42.17
C ASP A 546 18.97 13.23 42.30
N LEU A 547 19.35 13.90 41.22
CA LEU A 547 19.53 15.34 41.17
C LEU A 547 18.21 16.08 41.38
N ALA A 548 17.10 15.55 40.88
CA ALA A 548 15.79 16.12 41.07
C ALA A 548 15.31 16.01 42.53
N LEU A 549 15.59 14.89 43.20
CA LEU A 549 15.32 14.71 44.62
C LEU A 549 16.22 15.57 45.49
N GLU A 550 17.50 15.74 45.13
CA GLU A 550 18.42 16.65 45.81
C GLU A 550 17.94 18.12 45.68
N GLN A 551 17.54 18.54 44.50
CA GLN A 551 16.97 19.86 44.26
C GLN A 551 15.66 20.05 45.05
N ALA A 552 14.80 19.03 45.10
CA ALA A 552 13.59 19.08 45.89
C ALA A 552 13.89 19.23 47.40
N ARG A 553 14.90 18.53 47.93
CA ARG A 553 15.33 18.70 49.32
C ARG A 553 15.85 20.13 49.62
N LYS A 554 16.62 20.72 48.69
CA LYS A 554 17.11 22.11 48.82
C LYS A 554 15.95 23.12 48.85
N GLU A 555 14.97 22.95 47.98
CA GLU A 555 13.78 23.81 47.91
C GLU A 555 12.90 23.69 49.17
N LEU A 556 12.68 22.46 49.68
CA LEU A 556 11.95 22.23 50.94
C LEU A 556 12.67 22.87 52.14
N ALA A 557 13.99 22.75 52.22
CA ALA A 557 14.79 23.38 53.30
C ALA A 557 14.73 24.92 53.24
N ALA A 558 14.71 25.49 52.03
CA ALA A 558 14.55 26.94 51.86
C ALA A 558 13.16 27.45 52.27
N ARG A 559 12.10 26.63 52.14
CA ARG A 559 10.73 27.00 52.56
C ARG A 559 10.48 26.84 54.04
N HIS A 560 11.25 25.97 54.72
CA HIS A 560 11.11 25.71 56.17
C HIS A 560 12.46 25.86 56.89
N PRO A 561 13.00 27.08 57.05
CA PRO A 561 14.33 27.32 57.66
C PRO A 561 14.44 26.97 59.14
N GLY A 562 13.39 26.40 59.76
CA GLY A 562 13.33 26.18 61.23
C GLY A 562 13.03 24.75 61.71
N LYS A 563 12.89 23.74 60.81
CA LYS A 563 12.77 22.32 61.22
C LYS A 563 14.04 21.56 60.84
N ARG A 564 15.03 21.57 61.72
CA ARG A 564 16.13 20.61 61.76
C ARG A 564 15.77 19.41 62.62
#